data_4bb6dbda39b363641b019501038b9fa3
#
_entry.id   4bb6dbda39b363641b019501038b9fa3
#
_cell.length_a   1.000
_cell.length_b   1.000
_cell.length_c   1.000
_cell.angle_alpha   90.00
_cell.angle_beta   90.00
_cell.angle_gamma   90.00
#
_symmetry.space_group_name_H-M   'P 1'
#
loop_
_entity.id
_entity.type
_entity.pdbx_description
1 polymer ?
#
loop_
_entity_poly.entity_id
_entity_poly.type
_entity_poly.pdbx_seq_one_letter_code
_entity_poly.pdbx_strand_id
1 'polypeptide(L)'
;MMRDLATQAVAFRCLCPCIFQRLLPTAMSAVFNFTFVPWFRSVAPYIHKFRNQTFVIGLTGEAIAAGKLHNIAQDLALIQAMGVKIVLVHGFRPQVNEQLAAKGHAAKYSHGIRITDSVALDCAQEAAGQLRYEIEAAFSQGLPNTPMAGATVRVISGNFLTARPVGIVDGVDFQHSGLVRKVDVAGIQRTLDMGALVLLSPFGFSPTGEAFNLSMEEVATSVAIELRADKLIFLTEVPGIRMQPTEPESEDNPIDTELPLAAAQALLAKLPPAQQPTDTGFYLQHCVKACKGGVERSHIIPFALDGSLLLEVYVHDGIGTMVIDEKLEELREATIDDVGGILQLIEPFEKDGTLVKRDRTEIERDIATYTVIEHDGVIFGCAALYPYPEAKTAEMAAVTVSPQSQGTGDGEKLLKRIEQRARAMGLDSIFVLTTRTMHWFIKRGFQPVDPDWLPDARKRKYNWDRRSQVLVKKL
;
A
#
# COMPACT_ATOMS: atom_id res chain seq x y z
N MET A 1 -43.55 -17.57 -31.16
CA MET A 1 -42.55 -17.52 -30.12
C MET A 1 -42.30 -16.08 -29.71
N MET A 2 -43.38 -15.32 -29.46
CA MET A 2 -43.37 -13.89 -29.02
C MET A 2 -44.67 -13.54 -28.29
N ARG A 3 -45.17 -14.41 -27.41
CA ARG A 3 -46.41 -14.18 -26.65
C ARG A 3 -46.36 -14.46 -25.15
N ASP A 4 -45.20 -14.93 -24.61
CA ASP A 4 -45.06 -15.30 -23.19
C ASP A 4 -44.28 -14.34 -22.30
N LEU A 5 -43.79 -13.22 -22.83
CA LEU A 5 -43.09 -12.20 -22.04
C LEU A 5 -43.95 -11.05 -21.54
N ALA A 6 -45.26 -11.01 -21.97
CA ALA A 6 -46.17 -9.95 -21.57
C ALA A 6 -46.99 -10.27 -20.30
N THR A 7 -46.99 -11.53 -19.83
CA THR A 7 -47.86 -11.95 -18.72
C THR A 7 -47.20 -11.95 -17.35
N GLN A 8 -45.85 -11.81 -17.28
CA GLN A 8 -45.13 -11.67 -16.00
C GLN A 8 -44.95 -10.21 -15.53
N ALA A 9 -45.28 -9.23 -16.37
CA ALA A 9 -45.14 -7.81 -16.03
C ALA A 9 -46.37 -7.22 -15.31
N VAL A 10 -47.47 -7.98 -15.13
CA VAL A 10 -48.71 -7.45 -14.56
C VAL A 10 -48.93 -7.82 -13.09
N ALA A 11 -48.12 -8.73 -12.52
CA ALA A 11 -48.27 -9.14 -11.11
C ALA A 11 -47.53 -8.25 -10.10
N PHE A 12 -46.77 -7.22 -10.54
CA PHE A 12 -46.04 -6.31 -9.64
C PHE A 12 -46.65 -4.90 -9.50
N ARG A 13 -47.90 -4.70 -9.91
CA ARG A 13 -48.53 -3.35 -9.94
C ARG A 13 -49.49 -3.04 -8.78
N CYS A 14 -49.53 -3.83 -7.72
CA CYS A 14 -50.44 -3.56 -6.59
C CYS A 14 -49.77 -3.65 -5.22
N LEU A 15 -48.57 -3.08 -5.07
CA LEU A 15 -48.04 -2.73 -3.75
C LEU A 15 -47.87 -1.22 -3.70
N CYS A 16 -48.59 -0.61 -2.75
CA CYS A 16 -48.72 0.81 -2.54
C CYS A 16 -47.38 1.56 -2.59
N PRO A 17 -47.21 2.61 -3.41
CA PRO A 17 -45.96 3.37 -3.52
C PRO A 17 -45.44 3.96 -2.19
N CYS A 18 -46.32 4.10 -1.20
CA CYS A 18 -45.98 4.69 0.10
C CYS A 18 -45.20 3.77 1.03
N ILE A 19 -45.18 2.44 0.84
CA ILE A 19 -44.44 1.51 1.69
C ILE A 19 -42.99 1.36 1.19
N PHE A 20 -42.77 1.47 -0.11
CA PHE A 20 -41.44 1.35 -0.70
C PHE A 20 -40.56 2.59 -0.51
N GLN A 21 -41.18 3.77 -0.37
CA GLN A 21 -40.44 5.02 -0.14
C GLN A 21 -39.94 5.24 1.31
N ARG A 22 -40.51 4.49 2.31
CA ARG A 22 -40.08 4.60 3.72
C ARG A 22 -39.02 3.59 4.19
N LEU A 23 -38.82 2.49 3.47
CA LEU A 23 -37.90 1.43 3.89
C LEU A 23 -36.52 1.51 3.21
N LEU A 24 -36.43 2.08 2.01
CA LEU A 24 -35.16 2.21 1.28
C LEU A 24 -34.19 3.25 1.86
N PRO A 25 -34.60 4.44 2.34
CA PRO A 25 -33.66 5.41 2.89
C PRO A 25 -33.04 4.97 4.22
N THR A 26 -33.77 4.24 5.05
CA THR A 26 -33.29 3.81 6.38
C THR A 26 -32.36 2.60 6.30
N ALA A 27 -32.60 1.65 5.40
CA ALA A 27 -31.73 0.48 5.23
C ALA A 27 -30.40 0.85 4.54
N MET A 28 -30.45 1.69 3.49
CA MET A 28 -29.23 2.19 2.83
C MET A 28 -28.44 3.11 3.76
N SER A 29 -29.08 4.01 4.52
CA SER A 29 -28.36 4.87 5.47
C SER A 29 -27.75 4.06 6.63
N ALA A 30 -28.38 2.97 7.05
CA ALA A 30 -27.85 2.07 8.07
C ALA A 30 -26.63 1.31 7.55
N VAL A 31 -26.66 0.77 6.33
CA VAL A 31 -25.51 0.09 5.71
C VAL A 31 -24.34 1.06 5.50
N PHE A 32 -24.57 2.27 5.01
CA PHE A 32 -23.55 3.29 4.85
C PHE A 32 -22.92 3.70 6.20
N ASN A 33 -23.71 3.87 7.25
CA ASN A 33 -23.19 4.20 8.56
C ASN A 33 -22.39 3.06 9.21
N PHE A 34 -22.72 1.80 8.94
CA PHE A 34 -22.02 0.65 9.54
C PHE A 34 -20.70 0.30 8.85
N THR A 35 -20.55 0.56 7.56
CA THR A 35 -19.34 0.19 6.81
C THR A 35 -18.48 1.39 6.42
N PHE A 36 -19.08 2.46 5.88
CA PHE A 36 -18.36 3.62 5.39
C PHE A 36 -17.64 4.40 6.52
N VAL A 37 -18.36 4.73 7.60
CA VAL A 37 -17.78 5.57 8.66
C VAL A 37 -16.59 4.91 9.37
N PRO A 38 -16.67 3.63 9.80
CA PRO A 38 -15.52 2.92 10.34
C PRO A 38 -14.36 2.83 9.34
N TRP A 39 -14.67 2.48 8.08
CA TRP A 39 -13.65 2.40 7.03
C TRP A 39 -12.97 3.76 6.80
N PHE A 40 -13.71 4.85 6.64
CA PHE A 40 -13.14 6.17 6.42
C PHE A 40 -12.28 6.65 7.61
N ARG A 41 -12.69 6.28 8.83
CA ARG A 41 -11.87 6.54 10.04
C ARG A 41 -10.59 5.73 10.06
N SER A 42 -10.58 4.50 9.55
CA SER A 42 -9.35 3.70 9.46
C SER A 42 -8.36 4.23 8.43
N VAL A 43 -8.84 4.98 7.42
CA VAL A 43 -8.01 5.66 6.41
C VAL A 43 -7.40 6.97 6.94
N ALA A 44 -8.01 7.61 7.94
CA ALA A 44 -7.59 8.92 8.43
C ALA A 44 -6.11 9.01 8.86
N PRO A 45 -5.49 8.02 9.54
CA PRO A 45 -4.07 8.05 9.86
C PRO A 45 -3.17 8.18 8.64
N TYR A 46 -3.49 7.43 7.55
CA TYR A 46 -2.75 7.51 6.30
C TYR A 46 -2.89 8.87 5.62
N ILE A 47 -4.09 9.48 5.66
CA ILE A 47 -4.31 10.85 5.14
C ILE A 47 -3.43 11.84 5.89
N HIS A 48 -3.35 11.74 7.21
CA HIS A 48 -2.49 12.61 8.02
C HIS A 48 -1.01 12.38 7.74
N LYS A 49 -0.59 11.12 7.64
CA LYS A 49 0.79 10.74 7.38
C LYS A 49 1.27 11.24 6.02
N PHE A 50 0.45 11.05 4.97
CA PHE A 50 0.86 11.37 3.60
C PHE A 50 0.62 12.82 3.19
N ARG A 51 0.03 13.62 4.05
CA ARG A 51 -0.18 15.03 3.78
C ARG A 51 1.15 15.77 3.60
N ASN A 52 1.28 16.50 2.50
CA ASN A 52 2.50 17.20 2.04
C ASN A 52 3.66 16.27 1.62
N GLN A 53 3.48 14.96 1.65
CA GLN A 53 4.44 14.01 1.13
C GLN A 53 4.49 14.05 -0.40
N THR A 54 5.61 13.68 -1.00
CA THR A 54 5.79 13.66 -2.45
C THR A 54 5.78 12.24 -2.98
N PHE A 55 4.83 11.93 -3.87
CA PHE A 55 4.76 10.67 -4.57
C PHE A 55 5.16 10.84 -6.03
N VAL A 56 6.06 9.96 -6.50
CA VAL A 56 6.39 9.84 -7.92
C VAL A 56 5.68 8.60 -8.46
N ILE A 57 4.84 8.81 -9.48
CA ILE A 57 3.98 7.75 -10.02
C ILE A 57 4.35 7.53 -11.48
N GLY A 58 4.84 6.32 -11.80
CA GLY A 58 5.09 5.85 -13.14
C GLY A 58 3.83 5.20 -13.72
N LEU A 59 3.20 5.83 -14.70
CA LEU A 59 2.03 5.33 -15.40
C LEU A 59 2.45 4.73 -16.73
N THR A 60 2.34 3.42 -16.88
CA THR A 60 2.75 2.73 -18.10
C THR A 60 1.89 3.14 -19.30
N GLY A 61 2.50 3.15 -20.48
CA GLY A 61 1.78 3.39 -21.74
C GLY A 61 0.71 2.31 -22.01
N GLU A 62 0.90 1.12 -21.47
CA GLU A 62 -0.02 -0.01 -21.48
C GLU A 62 -1.31 0.30 -20.73
N ALA A 63 -1.23 0.94 -19.56
CA ALA A 63 -2.40 1.38 -18.80
C ALA A 63 -3.23 2.41 -19.60
N ILE A 64 -2.57 3.33 -20.29
CA ILE A 64 -3.23 4.32 -21.15
C ILE A 64 -3.88 3.62 -22.35
N ALA A 65 -3.16 2.73 -23.04
CA ALA A 65 -3.67 1.96 -24.17
C ALA A 65 -4.85 1.06 -23.80
N ALA A 66 -4.87 0.54 -22.55
CA ALA A 66 -5.99 -0.21 -21.99
C ALA A 66 -7.20 0.65 -21.58
N GLY A 67 -7.19 1.97 -21.83
CA GLY A 67 -8.28 2.88 -21.51
C GLY A 67 -8.46 3.19 -20.02
N LYS A 68 -7.44 2.94 -19.18
CA LYS A 68 -7.53 3.14 -17.73
C LYS A 68 -7.24 4.58 -17.28
N LEU A 69 -6.79 5.45 -18.19
CA LEU A 69 -6.36 6.83 -17.87
C LEU A 69 -7.41 7.63 -17.09
N HIS A 70 -8.68 7.51 -17.47
CA HIS A 70 -9.77 8.28 -16.85
C HIS A 70 -9.93 7.92 -15.35
N ASN A 71 -9.96 6.64 -15.00
CA ASN A 71 -10.13 6.19 -13.61
C ASN A 71 -8.88 6.53 -12.79
N ILE A 72 -7.69 6.33 -13.37
CA ILE A 72 -6.42 6.69 -12.71
C ILE A 72 -6.34 8.20 -12.44
N ALA A 73 -6.80 9.04 -13.37
CA ALA A 73 -6.84 10.48 -13.16
C ALA A 73 -7.77 10.88 -12.00
N GLN A 74 -8.89 10.19 -11.82
CA GLN A 74 -9.78 10.39 -10.67
C GLN A 74 -9.11 10.00 -9.35
N ASP A 75 -8.43 8.85 -9.31
CA ASP A 75 -7.70 8.40 -8.12
C ASP A 75 -6.59 9.41 -7.74
N LEU A 76 -5.82 9.86 -8.73
CA LEU A 76 -4.77 10.87 -8.53
C LEU A 76 -5.32 12.20 -8.04
N ALA A 77 -6.47 12.65 -8.58
CA ALA A 77 -7.13 13.87 -8.13
C ALA A 77 -7.59 13.76 -6.66
N LEU A 78 -8.09 12.58 -6.25
CA LEU A 78 -8.46 12.31 -4.86
C LEU A 78 -7.23 12.32 -3.94
N ILE A 79 -6.14 11.65 -4.34
CA ILE A 79 -4.88 11.64 -3.58
C ILE A 79 -4.33 13.04 -3.41
N GLN A 80 -4.35 13.86 -4.47
CA GLN A 80 -3.93 15.26 -4.41
C GLN A 80 -4.85 16.09 -3.50
N ALA A 81 -6.16 15.88 -3.57
CA ALA A 81 -7.14 16.56 -2.70
C ALA A 81 -6.91 16.22 -1.21
N MET A 82 -6.38 15.04 -0.89
CA MET A 82 -5.96 14.66 0.46
C MET A 82 -4.60 15.26 0.87
N GLY A 83 -3.97 16.04 0.01
CA GLY A 83 -2.79 16.84 0.33
C GLY A 83 -1.45 16.23 -0.10
N VAL A 84 -1.45 15.17 -0.90
CA VAL A 84 -0.23 14.57 -1.47
C VAL A 84 0.25 15.39 -2.66
N LYS A 85 1.56 15.61 -2.78
CA LYS A 85 2.22 16.23 -3.93
C LYS A 85 2.55 15.15 -4.96
N ILE A 86 2.12 15.32 -6.21
CA ILE A 86 2.22 14.28 -7.23
C ILE A 86 3.12 14.70 -8.38
N VAL A 87 4.12 13.85 -8.68
CA VAL A 87 4.85 13.85 -9.95
C VAL A 87 4.41 12.62 -10.73
N LEU A 88 3.75 12.83 -11.86
CA LEU A 88 3.28 11.78 -12.77
C LEU A 88 4.26 11.65 -13.93
N VAL A 89 4.83 10.47 -14.12
CA VAL A 89 5.69 10.12 -15.25
C VAL A 89 4.94 9.14 -16.13
N HIS A 90 4.55 9.56 -17.33
CA HIS A 90 3.84 8.66 -18.24
C HIS A 90 4.79 7.86 -19.13
N GLY A 91 4.42 6.61 -19.46
CA GLY A 91 5.05 5.82 -20.53
C GLY A 91 4.34 6.05 -21.86
N PHE A 92 4.97 5.61 -22.96
CA PHE A 92 4.41 5.66 -24.31
C PHE A 92 4.84 4.47 -25.17
N ARG A 93 5.28 3.40 -24.59
CA ARG A 93 5.86 2.25 -25.31
C ARG A 93 4.93 1.63 -26.34
N PRO A 94 3.65 1.30 -26.04
CA PRO A 94 2.71 0.76 -27.02
C PRO A 94 2.44 1.74 -28.16
N GLN A 95 2.27 3.02 -27.87
CA GLN A 95 1.96 4.06 -28.85
C GLN A 95 3.11 4.25 -29.85
N VAL A 96 4.35 4.24 -29.37
CA VAL A 96 5.55 4.26 -30.23
C VAL A 96 5.65 2.99 -31.08
N ASN A 97 5.35 1.80 -30.51
CA ASN A 97 5.37 0.56 -31.25
C ASN A 97 4.32 0.54 -32.36
N GLU A 98 3.12 1.04 -32.09
CA GLU A 98 2.04 1.15 -33.08
C GLU A 98 2.43 2.10 -34.24
N GLN A 99 2.99 3.26 -33.93
CA GLN A 99 3.46 4.21 -34.95
C GLN A 99 4.61 3.64 -35.78
N LEU A 100 5.57 2.94 -35.15
CA LEU A 100 6.65 2.25 -35.85
C LEU A 100 6.09 1.19 -36.80
N ALA A 101 5.16 0.37 -36.33
CA ALA A 101 4.52 -0.65 -37.16
C ALA A 101 3.77 -0.03 -38.34
N ALA A 102 3.05 1.08 -38.14
CA ALA A 102 2.38 1.83 -39.20
C ALA A 102 3.36 2.40 -40.24
N LYS A 103 4.61 2.71 -39.85
CA LYS A 103 5.69 3.16 -40.73
C LYS A 103 6.50 2.00 -41.28
N GLY A 104 6.10 0.73 -41.02
CA GLY A 104 6.80 -0.48 -41.49
C GLY A 104 8.11 -0.80 -40.77
N HIS A 105 8.34 -0.22 -39.60
CA HIS A 105 9.52 -0.42 -38.78
C HIS A 105 9.22 -1.33 -37.58
N ALA A 106 10.17 -2.21 -37.24
CA ALA A 106 10.08 -3.06 -36.04
C ALA A 106 10.76 -2.37 -34.83
N ALA A 107 10.11 -2.40 -33.69
CA ALA A 107 10.73 -1.97 -32.44
C ALA A 107 11.85 -2.93 -32.03
N LYS A 108 13.00 -2.39 -31.66
CA LYS A 108 14.19 -3.17 -31.25
C LYS A 108 14.51 -2.83 -29.79
N TYR A 109 14.84 -3.86 -29.00
CA TYR A 109 15.22 -3.72 -27.60
C TYR A 109 16.51 -4.49 -27.33
N SER A 110 17.26 -4.00 -26.35
CA SER A 110 18.40 -4.69 -25.75
C SER A 110 18.48 -4.27 -24.28
N HIS A 111 18.73 -5.20 -23.36
CA HIS A 111 18.78 -4.94 -21.92
C HIS A 111 17.52 -4.22 -21.37
N GLY A 112 16.35 -4.51 -21.92
CA GLY A 112 15.10 -3.85 -21.54
C GLY A 112 14.96 -2.40 -22.06
N ILE A 113 15.96 -1.86 -22.77
CA ILE A 113 15.97 -0.50 -23.31
C ILE A 113 15.71 -0.55 -24.82
N ARG A 114 14.86 0.34 -25.34
CA ARG A 114 14.65 0.49 -26.79
C ARG A 114 15.93 0.99 -27.45
N ILE A 115 16.29 0.43 -28.61
CA ILE A 115 17.27 1.02 -29.52
C ILE A 115 16.50 2.06 -30.33
N THR A 116 16.82 3.34 -30.18
CA THR A 116 16.08 4.45 -30.76
C THR A 116 16.85 5.04 -31.94
N ASP A 117 16.51 4.59 -33.15
CA ASP A 117 16.96 5.27 -34.37
C ASP A 117 16.18 6.57 -34.63
N SER A 118 16.49 7.28 -35.70
CA SER A 118 15.83 8.56 -36.01
C SER A 118 14.32 8.41 -36.18
N VAL A 119 13.85 7.32 -36.81
CA VAL A 119 12.42 7.06 -37.02
C VAL A 119 11.72 6.78 -35.66
N ALA A 120 12.37 6.01 -34.81
CA ALA A 120 11.86 5.71 -33.48
C ALA A 120 11.85 6.97 -32.57
N LEU A 121 12.84 7.87 -32.74
CA LEU A 121 12.88 9.15 -32.05
C LEU A 121 11.70 10.06 -32.43
N ASP A 122 11.42 10.17 -33.73
CA ASP A 122 10.27 10.95 -34.22
C ASP A 122 8.94 10.39 -33.66
N CYS A 123 8.77 9.05 -33.72
CA CYS A 123 7.59 8.41 -33.14
C CYS A 123 7.49 8.64 -31.62
N ALA A 124 8.60 8.62 -30.89
CA ALA A 124 8.62 8.88 -29.45
C ALA A 124 8.23 10.33 -29.14
N GLN A 125 8.67 11.29 -29.92
CA GLN A 125 8.33 12.71 -29.78
C GLN A 125 6.84 12.96 -30.08
N GLU A 126 6.31 12.37 -31.15
CA GLU A 126 4.90 12.46 -31.52
C GLU A 126 4.01 11.84 -30.41
N ALA A 127 4.35 10.62 -29.94
CA ALA A 127 3.62 9.94 -28.88
C ALA A 127 3.67 10.73 -27.55
N ALA A 128 4.82 11.28 -27.17
CA ALA A 128 4.94 12.09 -25.96
C ALA A 128 4.04 13.33 -26.01
N GLY A 129 3.99 14.01 -27.17
CA GLY A 129 3.12 15.17 -27.37
C GLY A 129 1.64 14.82 -27.29
N GLN A 130 1.21 13.75 -27.95
CA GLN A 130 -0.17 13.28 -27.94
C GLN A 130 -0.62 12.91 -26.54
N LEU A 131 0.12 12.02 -25.86
CA LEU A 131 -0.25 11.52 -24.54
C LEU A 131 -0.26 12.62 -23.48
N ARG A 132 0.64 13.60 -23.59
CA ARG A 132 0.60 14.77 -22.71
C ARG A 132 -0.75 15.46 -22.78
N TYR A 133 -1.28 15.73 -23.96
CA TYR A 133 -2.59 16.38 -24.12
C TYR A 133 -3.74 15.48 -23.71
N GLU A 134 -3.67 14.17 -23.91
CA GLU A 134 -4.66 13.23 -23.43
C GLU A 134 -4.72 13.21 -21.89
N ILE A 135 -3.58 13.23 -21.22
CA ILE A 135 -3.49 13.32 -19.75
C ILE A 135 -4.01 14.66 -19.26
N GLU A 136 -3.60 15.78 -19.85
CA GLU A 136 -4.12 17.11 -19.50
C GLU A 136 -5.65 17.18 -19.67
N ALA A 137 -6.20 16.57 -20.73
CA ALA A 137 -7.64 16.50 -20.97
C ALA A 137 -8.36 15.65 -19.90
N ALA A 138 -7.76 14.52 -19.47
CA ALA A 138 -8.33 13.69 -18.41
C ALA A 138 -8.46 14.45 -17.07
N PHE A 139 -7.46 15.25 -16.71
CA PHE A 139 -7.50 16.10 -15.51
C PHE A 139 -8.34 17.38 -15.67
N SER A 140 -8.68 17.77 -16.88
CA SER A 140 -9.55 18.93 -17.15
C SER A 140 -11.04 18.62 -17.08
N GLN A 141 -11.40 17.35 -16.87
CA GLN A 141 -12.79 16.93 -16.71
C GLN A 141 -13.32 17.36 -15.34
N GLY A 142 -14.51 17.95 -15.33
CA GLY A 142 -15.16 18.44 -14.11
C GLY A 142 -16.67 18.19 -14.13
N LEU A 143 -17.10 17.08 -14.73
CA LEU A 143 -18.51 16.75 -14.88
C LEU A 143 -19.21 16.58 -13.52
N PRO A 144 -20.41 17.16 -13.33
CA PRO A 144 -21.20 16.95 -12.14
C PRO A 144 -21.47 15.45 -11.89
N ASN A 145 -21.54 15.06 -10.63
CA ASN A 145 -21.77 13.67 -10.19
C ASN A 145 -20.65 12.67 -10.56
N THR A 146 -19.45 13.16 -10.80
CA THR A 146 -18.24 12.32 -10.94
C THR A 146 -17.25 12.66 -9.83
N PRO A 147 -16.25 11.80 -9.54
CA PRO A 147 -15.18 12.11 -8.58
C PRO A 147 -14.41 13.38 -8.91
N MET A 148 -14.48 13.84 -10.17
CA MET A 148 -13.86 15.08 -10.66
C MET A 148 -14.73 16.32 -10.47
N ALA A 149 -15.96 16.18 -9.95
CA ALA A 149 -16.85 17.32 -9.74
C ALA A 149 -16.23 18.33 -8.76
N GLY A 150 -15.97 19.54 -9.24
CA GLY A 150 -15.30 20.60 -8.46
C GLY A 150 -13.79 20.43 -8.27
N ALA A 151 -13.18 19.39 -8.83
CA ALA A 151 -11.73 19.24 -8.83
C ALA A 151 -11.08 20.29 -9.76
N THR A 152 -10.02 20.93 -9.28
CA THR A 152 -9.23 21.90 -10.05
C THR A 152 -7.76 21.45 -10.06
N VAL A 153 -7.50 20.31 -10.71
CA VAL A 153 -6.14 19.80 -10.86
C VAL A 153 -5.43 20.56 -11.98
N ARG A 154 -4.39 21.30 -11.63
CA ARG A 154 -3.53 21.94 -12.60
C ARG A 154 -2.37 21.02 -12.94
N VAL A 155 -2.24 20.64 -14.21
CA VAL A 155 -1.13 19.84 -14.72
C VAL A 155 -0.09 20.76 -15.33
N ILE A 156 1.16 20.64 -14.93
CA ILE A 156 2.28 21.42 -15.47
C ILE A 156 3.37 20.46 -15.92
N SER A 157 3.79 20.63 -17.17
CA SER A 157 4.93 19.93 -17.75
C SER A 157 5.96 20.90 -18.29
N GLY A 158 7.21 20.44 -18.44
CA GLY A 158 8.29 21.29 -18.92
C GLY A 158 9.62 20.52 -19.07
N ASN A 159 10.69 21.27 -19.36
CA ASN A 159 12.04 20.74 -19.52
C ASN A 159 12.77 20.52 -18.19
N PHE A 160 12.14 19.84 -17.27
CA PHE A 160 12.72 19.54 -15.93
C PHE A 160 13.85 18.51 -15.98
N LEU A 161 14.04 17.81 -17.11
CA LEU A 161 15.02 16.74 -17.28
C LEU A 161 16.11 17.14 -18.26
N THR A 162 17.35 16.93 -17.87
CA THR A 162 18.49 16.92 -18.81
C THR A 162 18.88 15.47 -19.07
N ALA A 163 19.02 15.11 -20.34
CA ALA A 163 19.37 13.77 -20.77
C ALA A 163 20.86 13.63 -21.17
N ARG A 164 21.32 12.39 -21.23
CA ARG A 164 22.59 11.96 -21.83
C ARG A 164 22.36 10.69 -22.61
N PRO A 165 23.15 10.40 -23.67
CA PRO A 165 23.02 9.14 -24.39
C PRO A 165 23.34 7.93 -23.51
N VAL A 166 22.71 6.78 -23.79
CA VAL A 166 23.13 5.47 -23.30
C VAL A 166 24.50 5.13 -23.87
N GLY A 167 24.73 5.43 -25.16
CA GLY A 167 25.94 5.11 -25.87
C GLY A 167 25.99 3.68 -26.36
N ILE A 168 27.17 3.09 -26.39
CA ILE A 168 27.41 1.70 -26.81
C ILE A 168 27.58 0.84 -25.56
N VAL A 169 26.73 -0.18 -25.40
CA VAL A 169 26.80 -1.14 -24.28
C VAL A 169 26.82 -2.55 -24.88
N ASP A 170 27.78 -3.37 -24.47
CA ASP A 170 27.97 -4.74 -24.97
C ASP A 170 27.96 -4.85 -26.49
N GLY A 171 28.55 -3.85 -27.16
CA GLY A 171 28.65 -3.80 -28.62
C GLY A 171 27.36 -3.34 -29.34
N VAL A 172 26.30 -3.00 -28.62
CA VAL A 172 25.05 -2.48 -29.17
C VAL A 172 25.05 -0.94 -29.04
N ASP A 173 24.91 -0.23 -30.14
CA ASP A 173 24.72 1.21 -30.20
C ASP A 173 23.24 1.55 -29.96
N PHE A 174 22.95 2.24 -28.87
CA PHE A 174 21.59 2.66 -28.48
C PHE A 174 21.12 3.94 -29.18
N GLN A 175 21.98 4.60 -29.94
CA GLN A 175 21.70 5.79 -30.73
C GLN A 175 21.05 6.92 -29.90
N HIS A 176 19.79 7.28 -30.18
CA HIS A 176 19.04 8.34 -29.45
C HIS A 176 18.35 7.84 -28.18
N SER A 177 18.64 6.66 -27.70
CA SER A 177 18.20 6.24 -26.37
C SER A 177 19.06 6.91 -25.29
N GLY A 178 18.40 7.46 -24.28
CA GLY A 178 19.04 8.24 -23.25
C GLY A 178 18.78 7.75 -21.84
N LEU A 179 19.56 8.32 -20.94
CA LEU A 179 19.42 8.21 -19.49
C LEU A 179 19.27 9.61 -18.91
N VAL A 180 18.66 9.71 -17.74
CA VAL A 180 18.58 10.96 -16.99
C VAL A 180 19.99 11.36 -16.55
N ARG A 181 20.41 12.58 -16.88
CA ARG A 181 21.67 13.18 -16.44
C ARG A 181 21.47 14.06 -15.20
N LYS A 182 20.39 14.85 -15.21
CA LYS A 182 20.07 15.80 -14.15
C LYS A 182 18.56 16.05 -14.11
N VAL A 183 18.04 16.22 -12.90
CA VAL A 183 16.67 16.64 -12.62
C VAL A 183 16.70 18.08 -12.08
N ASP A 184 15.81 18.93 -12.56
CA ASP A 184 15.60 20.26 -11.97
C ASP A 184 14.69 20.15 -10.74
N VAL A 185 15.28 19.70 -9.63
CA VAL A 185 14.59 19.52 -8.36
C VAL A 185 13.90 20.80 -7.90
N ALA A 186 14.59 21.95 -8.00
CA ALA A 186 14.06 23.23 -7.55
C ALA A 186 12.85 23.67 -8.38
N GLY A 187 12.87 23.44 -9.70
CA GLY A 187 11.74 23.72 -10.59
C GLY A 187 10.53 22.85 -10.28
N ILE A 188 10.76 21.54 -10.12
CA ILE A 188 9.68 20.59 -9.76
C ILE A 188 9.10 20.96 -8.39
N GLN A 189 9.93 21.21 -7.38
CA GLN A 189 9.46 21.52 -6.03
C GLN A 189 8.60 22.80 -6.01
N ARG A 190 9.05 23.88 -6.68
CA ARG A 190 8.24 25.11 -6.80
C ARG A 190 6.87 24.86 -7.46
N THR A 191 6.85 24.00 -8.47
CA THR A 191 5.60 23.64 -9.16
C THR A 191 4.65 22.86 -8.24
N LEU A 192 5.18 21.91 -7.47
CA LEU A 192 4.42 21.15 -6.47
C LEU A 192 3.91 22.05 -5.34
N ASP A 193 4.71 23.03 -4.89
CA ASP A 193 4.35 23.96 -3.82
C ASP A 193 3.23 24.94 -4.24
N MET A 194 3.04 25.15 -5.54
CA MET A 194 1.87 25.88 -6.09
C MET A 194 0.60 25.01 -6.13
N GLY A 195 0.64 23.78 -5.67
CA GLY A 195 -0.48 22.84 -5.70
C GLY A 195 -0.76 22.24 -7.07
N ALA A 196 0.21 22.29 -8.00
CA ALA A 196 0.10 21.67 -9.30
C ALA A 196 0.61 20.22 -9.28
N LEU A 197 0.07 19.38 -10.17
CA LEU A 197 0.63 18.09 -10.52
C LEU A 197 1.72 18.30 -11.57
N VAL A 198 2.91 17.74 -11.35
CA VAL A 198 4.00 17.79 -12.34
C VAL A 198 3.89 16.59 -13.26
N LEU A 199 3.77 16.85 -14.58
CA LEU A 199 3.72 15.79 -15.60
C LEU A 199 5.05 15.73 -16.35
N LEU A 200 5.68 14.56 -16.35
CA LEU A 200 6.93 14.29 -17.04
C LEU A 200 6.73 13.24 -18.13
N SER A 201 7.24 13.54 -19.32
CA SER A 201 7.36 12.56 -20.40
C SER A 201 8.72 11.87 -20.32
N PRO A 202 8.85 10.59 -20.74
CA PRO A 202 10.13 9.91 -20.83
C PRO A 202 10.88 10.38 -22.09
N PHE A 203 11.13 11.68 -22.14
CA PHE A 203 11.78 12.38 -23.23
C PHE A 203 12.60 13.55 -22.65
N GLY A 204 13.82 13.71 -23.09
CA GLY A 204 14.70 14.75 -22.57
C GLY A 204 15.70 15.27 -23.59
N PHE A 205 16.34 16.38 -23.23
CA PHE A 205 17.31 17.03 -24.08
C PHE A 205 18.69 17.08 -23.42
N SER A 206 19.74 16.93 -24.22
CA SER A 206 21.11 17.21 -23.78
C SER A 206 21.32 18.72 -23.57
N PRO A 207 22.41 19.13 -22.93
CA PRO A 207 22.77 20.56 -22.85
C PRO A 207 23.01 21.21 -24.21
N THR A 208 23.25 20.41 -25.25
CA THR A 208 23.41 20.88 -26.64
C THR A 208 22.08 20.92 -27.42
N GLY A 209 20.95 20.56 -26.78
CA GLY A 209 19.64 20.55 -27.39
C GLY A 209 19.28 19.27 -28.17
N GLU A 210 20.14 18.25 -28.15
CA GLU A 210 19.87 16.97 -28.78
C GLU A 210 18.81 16.20 -27.99
N ALA A 211 17.85 15.63 -28.70
CA ALA A 211 16.71 14.89 -28.12
C ALA A 211 17.03 13.42 -27.86
N PHE A 212 16.55 12.90 -26.74
CA PHE A 212 16.70 11.51 -26.34
C PHE A 212 15.37 10.91 -25.85
N ASN A 213 15.11 9.69 -26.31
CA ASN A 213 14.05 8.83 -25.79
C ASN A 213 14.56 8.15 -24.51
N LEU A 214 13.87 8.39 -23.40
CA LEU A 214 14.14 7.81 -22.10
C LEU A 214 13.13 6.68 -21.80
N SER A 215 13.38 5.87 -20.77
CA SER A 215 12.33 4.99 -20.26
C SER A 215 11.55 5.70 -19.13
N MET A 216 10.27 5.42 -19.01
CA MET A 216 9.42 5.93 -17.93
C MET A 216 9.97 5.52 -16.56
N GLU A 217 10.42 4.28 -16.45
CA GLU A 217 10.94 3.70 -15.23
C GLU A 217 12.23 4.37 -14.77
N GLU A 218 13.15 4.67 -15.71
CA GLU A 218 14.39 5.40 -15.41
C GLU A 218 14.09 6.84 -14.99
N VAL A 219 13.18 7.52 -15.68
CA VAL A 219 12.76 8.89 -15.32
C VAL A 219 12.12 8.91 -13.95
N ALA A 220 11.13 8.04 -13.70
CA ALA A 220 10.42 7.98 -12.42
C ALA A 220 11.38 7.67 -11.27
N THR A 221 12.28 6.70 -11.45
CA THR A 221 13.29 6.34 -10.44
C THR A 221 14.25 7.48 -10.17
N SER A 222 14.80 8.12 -11.21
CA SER A 222 15.76 9.21 -11.04
C SER A 222 15.12 10.43 -10.38
N VAL A 223 13.87 10.75 -10.76
CA VAL A 223 13.13 11.87 -10.16
C VAL A 223 12.79 11.57 -8.71
N ALA A 224 12.36 10.34 -8.39
CA ALA A 224 12.06 9.94 -7.01
C ALA A 224 13.29 10.05 -6.10
N ILE A 225 14.45 9.60 -6.55
CA ILE A 225 15.71 9.68 -5.81
C ILE A 225 16.11 11.16 -5.59
N GLU A 226 16.14 11.96 -6.65
CA GLU A 226 16.60 13.35 -6.57
C GLU A 226 15.66 14.24 -5.73
N LEU A 227 14.35 13.98 -5.76
CA LEU A 227 13.36 14.65 -4.92
C LEU A 227 13.33 14.12 -3.48
N ARG A 228 13.98 12.98 -3.20
CA ARG A 228 13.79 12.20 -1.98
C ARG A 228 12.32 11.95 -1.72
N ALA A 229 11.64 11.42 -2.74
CA ALA A 229 10.23 11.17 -2.67
C ALA A 229 9.91 10.10 -1.60
N ASP A 230 8.78 10.26 -0.94
CA ASP A 230 8.32 9.31 0.08
C ASP A 230 7.90 7.98 -0.55
N LYS A 231 7.30 8.05 -1.75
CA LYS A 231 6.91 6.86 -2.50
C LYS A 231 7.26 6.98 -3.99
N LEU A 232 7.72 5.85 -4.54
CA LEU A 232 7.75 5.59 -5.98
C LEU A 232 6.74 4.49 -6.28
N ILE A 233 5.78 4.73 -7.17
CA ILE A 233 4.71 3.77 -7.49
C ILE A 233 4.70 3.53 -8.99
N PHE A 234 4.86 2.27 -9.42
CA PHE A 234 4.69 1.86 -10.80
C PHE A 234 3.32 1.21 -11.00
N LEU A 235 2.48 1.83 -11.84
CA LEU A 235 1.22 1.27 -12.33
C LEU A 235 1.49 0.44 -13.58
N THR A 236 1.46 -0.88 -13.46
CA THR A 236 1.92 -1.83 -14.49
C THR A 236 0.89 -2.91 -14.80
N GLU A 237 1.15 -3.72 -15.82
CA GLU A 237 0.41 -4.97 -16.05
C GLU A 237 0.82 -6.09 -15.07
N VAL A 238 1.97 -5.96 -14.43
CA VAL A 238 2.48 -6.95 -13.49
C VAL A 238 1.68 -6.83 -12.18
N PRO A 239 1.06 -7.91 -11.69
CA PRO A 239 0.23 -7.85 -10.49
C PRO A 239 1.03 -7.63 -9.21
N GLY A 240 2.33 -7.88 -9.22
CA GLY A 240 3.26 -7.81 -8.10
C GLY A 240 4.38 -8.84 -8.26
N ILE A 241 5.24 -8.94 -7.27
CA ILE A 241 6.36 -9.90 -7.24
C ILE A 241 5.92 -11.12 -6.43
N ARG A 242 6.14 -12.32 -6.95
CA ARG A 242 5.90 -13.57 -6.24
C ARG A 242 7.16 -14.09 -5.59
N MET A 243 7.01 -14.84 -4.51
CA MET A 243 8.13 -15.52 -3.83
C MET A 243 8.92 -16.41 -4.79
N GLN A 244 8.22 -17.05 -5.74
CA GLN A 244 8.81 -17.88 -6.81
C GLN A 244 8.37 -17.33 -8.18
N PRO A 245 9.03 -16.30 -8.71
CA PRO A 245 8.59 -15.59 -9.93
C PRO A 245 8.54 -16.45 -11.19
N THR A 246 9.26 -17.58 -11.20
CA THR A 246 9.30 -18.54 -12.33
C THR A 246 8.14 -19.53 -12.33
N GLU A 247 7.39 -19.60 -11.22
CA GLU A 247 6.25 -20.49 -11.08
C GLU A 247 4.92 -19.76 -11.34
N PRO A 248 3.89 -20.48 -11.85
CA PRO A 248 2.58 -19.89 -12.06
C PRO A 248 1.92 -19.45 -10.73
N GLU A 249 0.92 -18.62 -10.87
CA GLU A 249 0.08 -18.21 -9.74
C GLU A 249 -0.65 -19.41 -9.14
N SER A 250 -0.51 -19.56 -7.82
CA SER A 250 -1.20 -20.58 -7.04
C SER A 250 -1.35 -20.10 -5.59
N GLU A 251 -2.18 -20.78 -4.80
CA GLU A 251 -2.29 -20.50 -3.36
C GLU A 251 -0.96 -20.69 -2.62
N ASP A 252 -0.09 -21.56 -3.14
CA ASP A 252 1.24 -21.83 -2.58
C ASP A 252 2.30 -20.80 -3.04
N ASN A 253 1.99 -19.96 -4.02
CA ASN A 253 2.89 -18.93 -4.58
C ASN A 253 2.16 -17.58 -4.72
N PRO A 254 1.70 -16.98 -3.60
CA PRO A 254 1.02 -15.69 -3.61
C PRO A 254 1.99 -14.54 -3.97
N ILE A 255 1.41 -13.36 -4.24
CA ILE A 255 2.17 -12.12 -4.33
C ILE A 255 2.73 -11.79 -2.95
N ASP A 256 4.02 -11.43 -2.91
CA ASP A 256 4.66 -10.89 -1.72
C ASP A 256 4.32 -9.40 -1.61
N THR A 257 3.47 -9.04 -0.65
CA THR A 257 3.00 -7.66 -0.50
C THR A 257 4.05 -6.75 0.11
N GLU A 258 5.00 -7.31 0.89
CA GLU A 258 6.08 -6.57 1.52
C GLU A 258 7.43 -7.28 1.29
N LEU A 259 8.29 -6.67 0.49
CA LEU A 259 9.58 -7.24 0.13
C LEU A 259 10.72 -6.37 0.70
N PRO A 260 11.39 -6.80 1.79
CA PRO A 260 12.56 -6.10 2.31
C PRO A 260 13.64 -5.93 1.25
N LEU A 261 14.32 -4.79 1.23
CA LEU A 261 15.32 -4.44 0.21
C LEU A 261 16.39 -5.54 0.03
N ALA A 262 16.84 -6.14 1.12
CA ALA A 262 17.81 -7.25 1.06
C ALA A 262 17.23 -8.49 0.35
N ALA A 263 15.97 -8.83 0.60
CA ALA A 263 15.28 -9.92 -0.07
C ALA A 263 15.03 -9.60 -1.55
N ALA A 264 14.61 -8.37 -1.86
CA ALA A 264 14.46 -7.88 -3.23
C ALA A 264 15.75 -7.98 -4.04
N GLN A 265 16.89 -7.63 -3.44
CA GLN A 265 18.20 -7.76 -4.06
C GLN A 265 18.59 -9.23 -4.31
N ALA A 266 18.36 -10.09 -3.32
CA ALA A 266 18.64 -11.51 -3.43
C ALA A 266 17.76 -12.18 -4.51
N LEU A 267 16.49 -11.74 -4.63
CA LEU A 267 15.59 -12.21 -5.65
C LEU A 267 16.04 -11.72 -7.04
N LEU A 268 16.36 -10.43 -7.18
CA LEU A 268 16.85 -9.84 -8.43
C LEU A 268 18.11 -10.54 -8.94
N ALA A 269 19.00 -10.96 -8.06
CA ALA A 269 20.20 -11.71 -8.43
C ALA A 269 19.92 -13.12 -8.97
N LYS A 270 18.75 -13.68 -8.68
CA LYS A 270 18.31 -15.01 -9.19
C LYS A 270 17.52 -14.91 -10.47
N LEU A 271 16.92 -13.77 -10.77
CA LEU A 271 16.16 -13.56 -11.99
C LEU A 271 17.12 -13.42 -13.19
N PRO A 272 16.72 -13.90 -14.38
CA PRO A 272 17.47 -13.61 -15.59
C PRO A 272 17.52 -12.10 -15.85
N PRO A 273 18.59 -11.59 -16.48
CA PRO A 273 18.65 -10.20 -16.89
C PRO A 273 17.45 -9.83 -17.75
N ALA A 274 16.81 -8.71 -17.44
CA ALA A 274 15.65 -8.25 -18.19
C ALA A 274 16.01 -8.01 -19.67
N GLN A 275 15.27 -8.64 -20.58
CA GLN A 275 15.41 -8.46 -22.01
C GLN A 275 14.33 -7.53 -22.55
N GLN A 276 13.14 -7.55 -21.95
CA GLN A 276 12.01 -6.72 -22.31
C GLN A 276 11.68 -5.77 -21.14
N PRO A 277 11.21 -4.57 -21.44
CA PRO A 277 10.83 -3.61 -20.39
C PRO A 277 9.58 -4.03 -19.60
N THR A 278 8.87 -5.05 -20.05
CA THR A 278 7.72 -5.66 -19.33
C THR A 278 8.14 -6.76 -18.36
N ASP A 279 9.42 -7.15 -18.37
CA ASP A 279 9.89 -8.19 -17.48
C ASP A 279 9.80 -7.77 -16.01
N THR A 280 9.33 -8.65 -15.17
CA THR A 280 9.20 -8.42 -13.71
C THR A 280 10.51 -7.93 -13.09
N GLY A 281 11.64 -8.50 -13.51
CA GLY A 281 12.97 -8.09 -13.07
C GLY A 281 13.30 -6.63 -13.37
N PHE A 282 12.73 -6.07 -14.44
CA PHE A 282 12.96 -4.67 -14.81
C PHE A 282 12.36 -3.70 -13.79
N TYR A 283 11.09 -3.88 -13.42
CA TYR A 283 10.45 -3.05 -12.38
C TYR A 283 11.12 -3.25 -11.02
N LEU A 284 11.40 -4.50 -10.65
CA LEU A 284 12.08 -4.80 -9.38
C LEU A 284 13.45 -4.13 -9.28
N GLN A 285 14.23 -4.10 -10.37
CA GLN A 285 15.51 -3.41 -10.44
C GLN A 285 15.37 -1.91 -10.15
N HIS A 286 14.35 -1.27 -10.70
CA HIS A 286 14.06 0.15 -10.49
C HIS A 286 13.60 0.42 -9.06
N CYS A 287 12.76 -0.42 -8.46
CA CYS A 287 12.37 -0.32 -7.05
C CYS A 287 13.58 -0.45 -6.12
N VAL A 288 14.44 -1.46 -6.35
CA VAL A 288 15.67 -1.64 -5.58
C VAL A 288 16.62 -0.44 -5.73
N LYS A 289 16.76 0.10 -6.95
CA LYS A 289 17.57 1.31 -7.21
C LYS A 289 17.02 2.52 -6.45
N ALA A 290 15.71 2.72 -6.44
CA ALA A 290 15.06 3.82 -5.76
C ALA A 290 15.24 3.76 -4.24
N CYS A 291 14.97 2.61 -3.61
CA CYS A 291 15.14 2.44 -2.17
C CYS A 291 16.62 2.61 -1.75
N LYS A 292 17.58 2.07 -2.51
CA LYS A 292 19.01 2.35 -2.30
C LYS A 292 19.38 3.83 -2.43
N GLY A 293 18.65 4.55 -3.27
CA GLY A 293 18.81 5.99 -3.47
C GLY A 293 18.12 6.86 -2.42
N GLY A 294 17.46 6.25 -1.42
CA GLY A 294 16.84 6.96 -0.29
C GLY A 294 15.34 7.24 -0.47
N VAL A 295 14.67 6.62 -1.44
CA VAL A 295 13.21 6.59 -1.50
C VAL A 295 12.71 5.63 -0.41
N GLU A 296 11.80 6.09 0.44
CA GLU A 296 11.33 5.31 1.59
C GLU A 296 10.69 3.99 1.15
N ARG A 297 9.81 4.05 0.14
CA ARG A 297 9.05 2.88 -0.36
C ARG A 297 8.88 2.93 -1.86
N SER A 298 9.01 1.78 -2.50
CA SER A 298 8.77 1.63 -3.94
C SER A 298 7.78 0.51 -4.19
N HIS A 299 6.75 0.79 -5.03
CA HIS A 299 5.62 -0.10 -5.22
C HIS A 299 5.50 -0.54 -6.68
N ILE A 300 5.08 -1.79 -6.89
CA ILE A 300 4.67 -2.34 -8.19
C ILE A 300 3.23 -2.79 -8.03
N ILE A 301 2.30 -2.12 -8.72
CA ILE A 301 0.86 -2.37 -8.56
C ILE A 301 0.17 -2.57 -9.91
N PRO A 302 -0.86 -3.43 -9.98
CA PRO A 302 -1.58 -3.68 -11.23
C PRO A 302 -2.54 -2.53 -11.58
N PHE A 303 -2.49 -2.04 -12.81
CA PHE A 303 -3.52 -1.11 -13.30
C PHE A 303 -4.84 -1.82 -13.69
N ALA A 304 -4.84 -3.14 -13.79
CA ALA A 304 -6.02 -3.91 -14.18
C ALA A 304 -7.16 -3.77 -13.16
N LEU A 305 -6.84 -3.70 -11.87
CA LEU A 305 -7.81 -3.49 -10.79
C LEU A 305 -8.16 -2.01 -10.67
N ASP A 306 -9.45 -1.70 -10.72
CA ASP A 306 -9.96 -0.34 -10.52
C ASP A 306 -9.74 0.12 -9.08
N GLY A 307 -9.29 1.36 -8.89
CA GLY A 307 -8.94 1.89 -7.56
C GLY A 307 -7.67 1.32 -6.95
N SER A 308 -6.84 0.61 -7.74
CA SER A 308 -5.60 -0.02 -7.25
C SER A 308 -4.69 0.94 -6.52
N LEU A 309 -4.57 2.17 -7.01
CA LEU A 309 -3.73 3.19 -6.41
C LEU A 309 -4.24 3.62 -5.03
N LEU A 310 -5.55 3.77 -4.86
CA LEU A 310 -6.15 4.12 -3.57
C LEU A 310 -6.02 2.97 -2.56
N LEU A 311 -6.21 1.73 -3.01
CA LEU A 311 -6.05 0.55 -2.17
C LEU A 311 -4.61 0.40 -1.67
N GLU A 312 -3.62 0.59 -2.56
CA GLU A 312 -2.21 0.49 -2.19
C GLU A 312 -1.77 1.59 -1.20
N VAL A 313 -2.32 2.79 -1.35
CA VAL A 313 -1.90 3.94 -0.53
C VAL A 313 -2.62 3.97 0.82
N TYR A 314 -3.90 3.58 0.87
CA TYR A 314 -4.76 3.83 2.03
C TYR A 314 -5.29 2.57 2.72
N VAL A 315 -4.84 1.37 2.31
CA VAL A 315 -5.18 0.11 2.97
C VAL A 315 -3.89 -0.55 3.48
N HIS A 316 -3.97 -1.21 4.62
CA HIS A 316 -2.81 -1.83 5.28
C HIS A 316 -2.10 -2.87 4.41
N ASP A 317 -2.87 -3.80 3.83
CA ASP A 317 -2.28 -4.96 3.15
C ASP A 317 -1.82 -4.64 1.72
N GLY A 318 -2.22 -3.45 1.18
CA GLY A 318 -1.95 -3.11 -0.21
C GLY A 318 -2.57 -4.12 -1.20
N ILE A 319 -2.17 -4.03 -2.45
CA ILE A 319 -2.63 -4.96 -3.51
C ILE A 319 -1.50 -5.43 -4.42
N GLY A 320 -0.35 -4.78 -4.34
CA GLY A 320 0.83 -5.06 -5.13
C GLY A 320 2.01 -5.54 -4.29
N THR A 321 3.21 -5.25 -4.73
CA THR A 321 4.43 -5.49 -3.96
C THR A 321 5.08 -4.17 -3.62
N MET A 322 5.37 -3.97 -2.35
CA MET A 322 6.13 -2.85 -1.83
C MET A 322 7.55 -3.31 -1.49
N VAL A 323 8.54 -2.61 -2.03
CA VAL A 323 9.96 -2.76 -1.65
C VAL A 323 10.31 -1.68 -0.64
N ILE A 324 10.89 -2.06 0.49
CA ILE A 324 11.22 -1.16 1.60
C ILE A 324 12.56 -1.55 2.24
N ASP A 325 13.33 -0.56 2.71
CA ASP A 325 14.63 -0.79 3.35
C ASP A 325 14.49 -1.16 4.84
N GLU A 326 13.44 -0.71 5.50
CA GLU A 326 13.15 -0.97 6.91
C GLU A 326 12.00 -1.96 7.08
N LYS A 327 11.95 -2.64 8.22
CA LYS A 327 10.78 -3.43 8.59
C LYS A 327 9.65 -2.47 8.96
N LEU A 328 8.52 -2.57 8.25
CA LEU A 328 7.34 -1.75 8.51
C LEU A 328 6.72 -2.00 9.88
N GLU A 329 6.76 -3.24 10.34
CA GLU A 329 6.20 -3.61 11.62
C GLU A 329 7.23 -3.43 12.74
N GLU A 330 6.98 -2.49 13.61
CA GLU A 330 7.76 -2.30 14.82
C GLU A 330 7.06 -2.99 16.00
N LEU A 331 7.63 -4.11 16.44
CA LEU A 331 7.25 -4.79 17.68
C LEU A 331 8.06 -4.19 18.83
N ARG A 332 7.48 -3.24 19.54
CA ARG A 332 8.15 -2.45 20.57
C ARG A 332 7.33 -2.32 21.86
N GLU A 333 7.98 -1.82 22.90
CA GLU A 333 7.31 -1.39 24.13
C GLU A 333 6.47 -0.14 23.83
N ALA A 334 5.28 -0.07 24.44
CA ALA A 334 4.38 1.04 24.26
C ALA A 334 4.87 2.31 25.00
N THR A 335 4.58 3.45 24.41
CA THR A 335 4.81 4.79 24.97
C THR A 335 3.49 5.48 25.29
N ILE A 336 3.55 6.64 25.95
CA ILE A 336 2.34 7.41 26.28
C ILE A 336 1.55 7.84 25.04
N ASP A 337 2.23 8.01 23.91
CA ASP A 337 1.62 8.43 22.65
C ASP A 337 0.75 7.32 22.05
N ASP A 338 1.01 6.05 22.41
CA ASP A 338 0.27 4.89 21.91
C ASP A 338 -1.09 4.66 22.61
N VAL A 339 -1.35 5.34 23.72
CA VAL A 339 -2.57 5.15 24.53
C VAL A 339 -3.83 5.30 23.67
N GLY A 340 -3.86 6.29 22.79
CA GLY A 340 -5.00 6.53 21.90
C GLY A 340 -5.22 5.38 20.93
N GLY A 341 -4.15 4.87 20.32
CA GLY A 341 -4.18 3.74 19.39
C GLY A 341 -4.57 2.43 20.09
N ILE A 342 -4.03 2.18 21.27
CA ILE A 342 -4.40 1.00 22.10
C ILE A 342 -5.89 1.03 22.43
N LEU A 343 -6.42 2.16 22.90
CA LEU A 343 -7.84 2.31 23.21
C LEU A 343 -8.73 2.04 21.99
N GLN A 344 -8.36 2.60 20.84
CA GLN A 344 -9.09 2.38 19.60
C GLN A 344 -9.07 0.91 19.17
N LEU A 345 -7.94 0.24 19.33
CA LEU A 345 -7.76 -1.16 18.99
C LEU A 345 -8.60 -2.09 19.89
N ILE A 346 -8.65 -1.85 21.20
CA ILE A 346 -9.33 -2.73 22.15
C ILE A 346 -10.84 -2.47 22.26
N GLU A 347 -11.33 -1.27 21.90
CA GLU A 347 -12.73 -0.86 22.06
C GLU A 347 -13.76 -1.86 21.46
N PRO A 348 -13.59 -2.39 20.23
CA PRO A 348 -14.52 -3.38 19.67
C PRO A 348 -14.61 -4.65 20.52
N PHE A 349 -13.48 -5.12 21.06
CA PHE A 349 -13.37 -6.35 21.87
C PHE A 349 -13.86 -6.15 23.31
N GLU A 350 -13.89 -4.92 23.79
CA GLU A 350 -14.54 -4.56 25.06
C GLU A 350 -16.06 -4.52 24.91
N LYS A 351 -16.55 -3.97 23.79
CA LYS A 351 -17.99 -3.91 23.46
C LYS A 351 -18.62 -5.28 23.30
N ASP A 352 -17.90 -6.23 22.70
CA ASP A 352 -18.39 -7.61 22.50
C ASP A 352 -18.14 -8.51 23.73
N GLY A 353 -17.51 -8.00 24.78
CA GLY A 353 -17.23 -8.69 26.02
C GLY A 353 -16.03 -9.65 25.97
N THR A 354 -15.25 -9.66 24.89
CA THR A 354 -14.01 -10.45 24.79
C THR A 354 -12.95 -9.95 25.75
N LEU A 355 -12.78 -8.62 25.84
CA LEU A 355 -11.88 -7.96 26.79
C LEU A 355 -12.64 -7.35 27.97
N VAL A 356 -11.92 -7.16 29.07
CA VAL A 356 -12.39 -6.36 30.20
C VAL A 356 -12.18 -4.90 29.85
N LYS A 357 -13.19 -4.08 30.11
CA LYS A 357 -13.12 -2.63 29.87
C LYS A 357 -11.97 -2.01 30.69
N ARG A 358 -11.19 -1.16 30.01
CA ARG A 358 -10.11 -0.37 30.60
C ARG A 358 -10.33 1.09 30.27
N ASP A 359 -10.12 1.94 31.25
CA ASP A 359 -10.18 3.37 30.97
C ASP A 359 -8.78 3.90 30.54
N ARG A 360 -8.80 5.11 30.03
CA ARG A 360 -7.60 5.80 29.56
C ARG A 360 -6.54 5.92 30.66
N THR A 361 -6.97 6.25 31.87
CA THR A 361 -6.09 6.49 33.02
C THR A 361 -5.39 5.19 33.45
N GLU A 362 -6.09 4.05 33.37
CA GLU A 362 -5.50 2.73 33.65
C GLU A 362 -4.40 2.40 32.65
N ILE A 363 -4.65 2.61 31.35
CA ILE A 363 -3.65 2.33 30.29
C ILE A 363 -2.46 3.28 30.43
N GLU A 364 -2.69 4.59 30.65
CA GLU A 364 -1.63 5.57 30.85
C GLU A 364 -0.73 5.21 32.04
N ARG A 365 -1.32 4.80 33.17
CA ARG A 365 -0.59 4.37 34.36
C ARG A 365 0.26 3.12 34.11
N ASP A 366 -0.30 2.15 33.38
CA ASP A 366 0.28 0.84 33.17
C ASP A 366 1.00 0.70 31.82
N ILE A 367 1.21 1.81 31.09
CA ILE A 367 1.70 1.83 29.71
C ILE A 367 3.01 1.06 29.50
N ALA A 368 3.94 1.12 30.46
CA ALA A 368 5.20 0.41 30.43
C ALA A 368 5.03 -1.14 30.44
N THR A 369 3.86 -1.65 30.79
CA THR A 369 3.54 -3.08 30.73
C THR A 369 3.14 -3.53 29.33
N TYR A 370 2.73 -2.57 28.47
CA TYR A 370 2.24 -2.88 27.13
C TYR A 370 3.37 -3.06 26.13
N THR A 371 3.18 -4.01 25.21
CA THR A 371 3.93 -4.18 23.98
C THR A 371 2.96 -3.97 22.83
N VAL A 372 3.38 -3.27 21.79
CA VAL A 372 2.56 -2.97 20.63
C VAL A 372 3.24 -3.47 19.35
N ILE A 373 2.41 -3.80 18.37
CA ILE A 373 2.81 -3.89 16.96
C ILE A 373 2.28 -2.62 16.31
N GLU A 374 3.20 -1.81 15.87
CA GLU A 374 2.91 -0.58 15.18
C GLU A 374 3.28 -0.73 13.70
N HIS A 375 2.49 -0.14 12.83
CA HIS A 375 2.78 0.00 11.43
C HIS A 375 2.33 1.40 11.00
N ASP A 376 3.28 2.20 10.55
CA ASP A 376 2.99 3.55 10.05
C ASP A 376 2.28 4.49 11.03
N GLY A 377 2.58 4.39 12.32
CA GLY A 377 1.93 5.19 13.35
C GLY A 377 0.55 4.64 13.77
N VAL A 378 0.15 3.48 13.25
CA VAL A 378 -1.10 2.81 13.61
C VAL A 378 -0.80 1.56 14.42
N ILE A 379 -1.52 1.37 15.54
CA ILE A 379 -1.37 0.20 16.39
C ILE A 379 -2.28 -0.92 15.86
N PHE A 380 -1.69 -2.02 15.39
CA PHE A 380 -2.37 -3.21 14.89
C PHE A 380 -2.46 -4.35 15.88
N GLY A 381 -1.60 -4.36 16.89
CA GLY A 381 -1.62 -5.35 17.93
C GLY A 381 -1.13 -4.80 19.26
N CYS A 382 -1.65 -5.32 20.36
CA CYS A 382 -1.13 -5.03 21.69
C CYS A 382 -1.25 -6.23 22.62
N ALA A 383 -0.37 -6.26 23.63
CA ALA A 383 -0.44 -7.17 24.77
C ALA A 383 0.19 -6.51 25.99
N ALA A 384 -0.35 -6.75 27.16
CA ALA A 384 0.19 -6.25 28.44
C ALA A 384 0.78 -7.41 29.27
N LEU A 385 1.89 -7.16 29.97
CA LEU A 385 2.54 -8.11 30.89
C LEU A 385 2.50 -7.54 32.31
N TYR A 386 1.71 -8.14 33.17
CA TYR A 386 1.62 -7.77 34.60
C TYR A 386 2.38 -8.77 35.45
N PRO A 387 3.58 -8.42 35.98
CA PRO A 387 4.41 -9.33 36.75
C PRO A 387 3.89 -9.52 38.19
N TYR A 388 4.03 -10.76 38.69
CA TYR A 388 3.84 -11.20 40.08
C TYR A 388 5.14 -11.87 40.58
N PRO A 389 6.15 -11.06 40.95
CA PRO A 389 7.50 -11.57 41.25
C PRO A 389 7.53 -12.59 42.39
N GLU A 390 6.72 -12.38 43.42
CA GLU A 390 6.64 -13.29 44.58
C GLU A 390 6.18 -14.71 44.19
N ALA A 391 5.31 -14.81 43.16
CA ALA A 391 4.83 -16.05 42.60
C ALA A 391 5.64 -16.53 41.37
N LYS A 392 6.71 -15.79 40.99
CA LYS A 392 7.54 -16.02 39.80
C LYS A 392 6.74 -16.23 38.51
N THR A 393 5.65 -15.48 38.37
CA THR A 393 4.75 -15.54 37.22
C THR A 393 4.31 -14.17 36.77
N ALA A 394 3.73 -14.07 35.55
CA ALA A 394 3.08 -12.85 35.07
C ALA A 394 1.77 -13.14 34.34
N GLU A 395 0.84 -12.20 34.38
CA GLU A 395 -0.37 -12.21 33.56
C GLU A 395 -0.09 -11.58 32.19
N MET A 396 -0.32 -12.32 31.13
CA MET A 396 -0.44 -11.74 29.78
C MET A 396 -1.90 -11.35 29.57
N ALA A 397 -2.15 -10.06 29.45
CA ALA A 397 -3.50 -9.50 29.37
C ALA A 397 -3.64 -8.60 28.12
N ALA A 398 -4.86 -8.17 27.81
CA ALA A 398 -5.18 -7.28 26.68
C ALA A 398 -4.62 -7.73 25.33
N VAL A 399 -4.48 -9.02 25.12
CA VAL A 399 -3.96 -9.57 23.85
C VAL A 399 -4.97 -9.31 22.75
N THR A 400 -4.62 -8.45 21.86
CA THR A 400 -5.51 -7.99 20.78
C THR A 400 -4.71 -7.81 19.50
N VAL A 401 -5.27 -8.29 18.40
CA VAL A 401 -4.78 -8.05 17.04
C VAL A 401 -5.94 -7.51 16.23
N SER A 402 -5.68 -6.47 15.43
CA SER A 402 -6.67 -5.87 14.53
C SER A 402 -7.32 -6.95 13.67
N PRO A 403 -8.64 -6.90 13.45
CA PRO A 403 -9.31 -7.82 12.54
C PRO A 403 -8.68 -7.89 11.14
N GLN A 404 -8.07 -6.80 10.69
CA GLN A 404 -7.38 -6.69 9.41
C GLN A 404 -6.06 -7.49 9.36
N SER A 405 -5.40 -7.65 10.52
CA SER A 405 -4.12 -8.39 10.64
C SER A 405 -4.29 -9.76 11.31
N GLN A 406 -5.52 -10.25 11.48
CA GLN A 406 -5.74 -11.60 12.01
C GLN A 406 -5.36 -12.65 10.97
N GLY A 407 -4.52 -13.61 11.37
CA GLY A 407 -4.00 -14.66 10.47
C GLY A 407 -2.57 -14.42 9.97
N THR A 408 -2.03 -13.21 10.07
CA THR A 408 -0.67 -12.83 9.64
C THR A 408 0.46 -13.28 10.59
N GLY A 409 0.11 -13.81 11.77
CA GLY A 409 1.10 -14.26 12.78
C GLY A 409 1.38 -13.24 13.88
N ASP A 410 0.77 -12.08 13.89
CA ASP A 410 1.04 -10.99 14.85
C ASP A 410 0.74 -11.38 16.31
N GLY A 411 -0.31 -12.14 16.53
CA GLY A 411 -0.58 -12.69 17.86
C GLY A 411 0.56 -13.57 18.39
N GLU A 412 1.25 -14.28 17.50
CA GLU A 412 2.42 -15.10 17.88
C GLU A 412 3.66 -14.25 18.13
N LYS A 413 3.86 -13.18 17.35
CA LYS A 413 4.94 -12.20 17.57
C LYS A 413 4.79 -11.56 18.96
N LEU A 414 3.57 -11.10 19.31
CA LEU A 414 3.25 -10.55 20.63
C LEU A 414 3.53 -11.57 21.74
N LEU A 415 3.05 -12.80 21.60
CA LEU A 415 3.28 -13.83 22.60
C LEU A 415 4.78 -14.09 22.82
N LYS A 416 5.57 -14.27 21.75
CA LYS A 416 7.02 -14.45 21.83
C LYS A 416 7.72 -13.28 22.54
N ARG A 417 7.31 -12.06 22.24
CA ARG A 417 7.85 -10.87 22.89
C ARG A 417 7.52 -10.81 24.38
N ILE A 418 6.29 -11.13 24.75
CA ILE A 418 5.85 -11.20 26.15
C ILE A 418 6.64 -12.30 26.91
N GLU A 419 6.84 -13.47 26.31
CA GLU A 419 7.67 -14.53 26.88
C GLU A 419 9.12 -14.08 27.11
N GLN A 420 9.71 -13.38 26.13
CA GLN A 420 11.07 -12.83 26.27
C GLN A 420 11.16 -11.82 27.43
N ARG A 421 10.18 -10.91 27.55
CA ARG A 421 10.11 -9.95 28.65
C ARG A 421 9.99 -10.67 30.01
N ALA A 422 9.10 -11.66 30.10
CA ALA A 422 8.91 -12.42 31.33
C ALA A 422 10.19 -13.17 31.73
N ARG A 423 10.89 -13.81 30.79
CA ARG A 423 12.19 -14.44 31.05
C ARG A 423 13.26 -13.43 31.50
N ALA A 424 13.30 -12.26 30.87
CA ALA A 424 14.23 -11.19 31.26
C ALA A 424 13.98 -10.67 32.68
N MET A 425 12.74 -10.78 33.17
CA MET A 425 12.37 -10.47 34.56
C MET A 425 12.64 -11.63 35.55
N GLY A 426 13.17 -12.77 35.08
CA GLY A 426 13.43 -13.96 35.91
C GLY A 426 12.18 -14.72 36.35
N LEU A 427 11.10 -14.64 35.56
CA LEU A 427 9.84 -15.32 35.84
C LEU A 427 9.84 -16.73 35.22
N ASP A 428 9.22 -17.70 35.92
CA ASP A 428 9.20 -19.11 35.53
C ASP A 428 7.99 -19.48 34.66
N SER A 429 6.97 -18.64 34.64
CA SER A 429 5.71 -18.89 33.90
C SER A 429 4.96 -17.61 33.55
N ILE A 430 4.07 -17.74 32.58
CA ILE A 430 3.06 -16.73 32.26
C ILE A 430 1.68 -17.38 32.28
N PHE A 431 0.65 -16.60 32.60
CA PHE A 431 -0.73 -17.06 32.55
C PHE A 431 -1.63 -16.06 31.84
N VAL A 432 -2.75 -16.55 31.36
CA VAL A 432 -3.79 -15.75 30.67
C VAL A 432 -5.16 -16.08 31.25
N LEU A 433 -6.05 -15.10 31.21
CA LEU A 433 -7.47 -15.28 31.50
C LEU A 433 -8.27 -15.07 30.22
N THR A 434 -8.97 -16.08 29.76
CA THR A 434 -9.74 -16.01 28.51
C THR A 434 -11.14 -16.58 28.65
N THR A 435 -12.10 -16.02 27.90
CA THR A 435 -13.45 -16.54 27.80
C THR A 435 -13.73 -17.20 26.45
N ARG A 436 -12.97 -16.87 25.40
CA ARG A 436 -13.26 -17.30 24.01
C ARG A 436 -12.08 -17.93 23.28
N THR A 437 -10.85 -17.54 23.57
CA THR A 437 -9.65 -17.88 22.78
C THR A 437 -8.81 -19.02 23.35
N MET A 438 -9.38 -19.88 24.21
CA MET A 438 -8.68 -20.97 24.87
C MET A 438 -7.85 -21.83 23.91
N HIS A 439 -8.46 -22.29 22.81
CA HIS A 439 -7.79 -23.17 21.84
C HIS A 439 -6.57 -22.53 21.19
N TRP A 440 -6.57 -21.22 20.99
CA TRP A 440 -5.44 -20.49 20.45
C TRP A 440 -4.23 -20.57 21.38
N PHE A 441 -4.45 -20.42 22.69
CA PHE A 441 -3.40 -20.53 23.72
C PHE A 441 -2.94 -21.98 23.92
N ILE A 442 -3.84 -22.95 23.92
CA ILE A 442 -3.49 -24.36 24.05
C ILE A 442 -2.55 -24.80 22.92
N LYS A 443 -2.83 -24.43 21.67
CA LYS A 443 -1.96 -24.71 20.52
C LYS A 443 -0.54 -24.13 20.69
N ARG A 444 -0.35 -23.16 21.59
CA ARG A 444 0.93 -22.49 21.87
C ARG A 444 1.55 -22.91 23.20
N GLY A 445 1.11 -24.02 23.74
CA GLY A 445 1.72 -24.68 24.92
C GLY A 445 1.17 -24.21 26.26
N PHE A 446 0.07 -23.51 26.30
CA PHE A 446 -0.64 -23.20 27.53
C PHE A 446 -1.48 -24.40 27.98
N GLN A 447 -1.56 -24.60 29.29
CA GLN A 447 -2.37 -25.67 29.92
C GLN A 447 -3.43 -25.02 30.82
N PRO A 448 -4.68 -25.49 30.78
CA PRO A 448 -5.72 -25.02 31.69
C PRO A 448 -5.41 -25.44 33.13
N VAL A 449 -5.65 -24.51 34.04
CA VAL A 449 -5.51 -24.71 35.47
C VAL A 449 -6.71 -24.19 36.22
N ASP A 450 -6.90 -24.60 37.46
CA ASP A 450 -7.94 -24.08 38.33
C ASP A 450 -7.65 -22.61 38.70
N PRO A 451 -8.66 -21.74 38.86
CA PRO A 451 -8.47 -20.36 39.32
C PRO A 451 -7.73 -20.24 40.66
N ASP A 452 -7.73 -21.28 41.46
CA ASP A 452 -6.95 -21.36 42.71
C ASP A 452 -5.44 -21.28 42.49
N TRP A 453 -4.96 -21.61 41.33
CA TRP A 453 -3.56 -21.46 40.91
C TRP A 453 -3.08 -20.02 40.85
N LEU A 454 -3.99 -19.04 40.67
CA LEU A 454 -3.64 -17.63 40.53
C LEU A 454 -2.89 -17.09 41.75
N PRO A 455 -1.91 -16.20 41.57
CA PRO A 455 -1.30 -15.45 42.67
C PRO A 455 -2.36 -14.75 43.54
N ASP A 456 -2.18 -14.73 44.87
CA ASP A 456 -3.16 -14.20 45.82
C ASP A 456 -3.61 -12.77 45.45
N ALA A 457 -2.67 -11.91 45.03
CA ALA A 457 -2.97 -10.57 44.62
C ALA A 457 -3.90 -10.52 43.39
N ARG A 458 -3.80 -11.49 42.47
CA ARG A 458 -4.65 -11.59 41.29
C ARG A 458 -5.96 -12.29 41.57
N LYS A 459 -5.94 -13.33 42.44
CA LYS A 459 -7.11 -14.10 42.85
C LYS A 459 -8.15 -13.20 43.51
N ARG A 460 -7.74 -12.22 44.32
CA ARG A 460 -8.64 -11.22 44.93
C ARG A 460 -9.38 -10.34 43.93
N LYS A 461 -8.83 -10.18 42.74
CA LYS A 461 -9.39 -9.42 41.59
C LYS A 461 -10.05 -10.31 40.55
N TYR A 462 -10.16 -11.63 40.80
CA TYR A 462 -10.78 -12.53 39.86
C TYR A 462 -12.30 -12.31 39.81
N ASN A 463 -12.82 -12.10 38.60
CA ASN A 463 -14.26 -11.90 38.38
C ASN A 463 -14.94 -13.26 38.22
N TRP A 464 -15.59 -13.71 39.28
CA TRP A 464 -16.29 -15.02 39.34
C TRP A 464 -17.53 -15.05 38.43
N ASP A 465 -18.17 -13.94 38.15
CA ASP A 465 -19.33 -13.86 37.26
C ASP A 465 -18.94 -14.06 35.80
N ARG A 466 -17.75 -13.56 35.42
CA ARG A 466 -17.22 -13.70 34.05
C ARG A 466 -16.72 -15.13 33.76
N ARG A 467 -16.35 -15.90 34.78
CA ARG A 467 -15.86 -17.29 34.68
C ARG A 467 -14.76 -17.49 33.63
N SER A 468 -13.81 -16.57 33.56
CA SER A 468 -12.68 -16.68 32.63
C SER A 468 -11.86 -17.93 32.97
N GLN A 469 -11.50 -18.70 31.96
CA GLN A 469 -10.59 -19.83 32.15
C GLN A 469 -9.17 -19.32 32.34
N VAL A 470 -8.45 -19.97 33.23
CA VAL A 470 -7.04 -19.69 33.53
C VAL A 470 -6.17 -20.69 32.80
N LEU A 471 -5.23 -20.23 32.01
CA LEU A 471 -4.26 -21.08 31.34
C LEU A 471 -2.86 -20.59 31.66
N VAL A 472 -1.94 -21.54 31.88
CA VAL A 472 -0.55 -21.28 32.27
C VAL A 472 0.40 -21.91 31.28
N LYS A 473 1.48 -21.21 30.98
CA LYS A 473 2.61 -21.72 30.21
C LYS A 473 3.90 -21.54 31.01
N LYS A 474 4.68 -22.59 31.15
CA LYS A 474 6.06 -22.51 31.65
C LYS A 474 6.96 -21.89 30.59
N LEU A 475 7.89 -21.07 31.02
CA LEU A 475 8.80 -20.30 30.14
C LEU A 475 10.10 -21.03 29.87
#